data_7cd7c78627626a8f47778b84c3c8bccd
#
_entry.id   7cd7c78627626a8f47778b84c3c8bccd
#
_cell.length_a   1.000
_cell.length_b   1.000
_cell.length_c   1.000
_cell.angle_alpha   90.00
_cell.angle_beta   90.00
_cell.angle_gamma   90.00
#
_symmetry.space_group_name_H-M   'P 1'
#
loop_
_entity.id
_entity.type
_entity.pdbx_description
1 polymer ?
#
loop_
_entity_poly.entity_id
_entity_poly.type
_entity_poly.pdbx_seq_one_letter_code
_entity_poly.pdbx_strand_id
1 'polypeptide(L)'
;MKKSLLIMAMLLPIAAFACTNFLVGKDASVDGSTMVSYAADSYGMFGFLHFAPAQDWPEGAMREVKDWDTGRPQGQIPQVAHTYTVVGNMNENQVTIGETTWGGREALWDTVGIDYGSLIYIALERSKTAREAIEWFITLVNEYGYASEGESFSFGDPNEVWIMDLIGKGPEKKGANWVAVRIPDNAISGHANQARITTLPVNEKHKLTKEEKRLQKKLNCVCKGDWMWDKDLIAFAREKEYFTGADKDFSFQAAYNPFDFSGLYACEARVWSFFRHFSDEMDPYLDYVTGRTFRETGGQYEGKHMPLWIIPNKKVSAQDLKECMRDEYKDTPMDITQGTDAGPWNSKLRFGGLGFKLDSVQYWYERPIATQQTAWSFVGQMRSWSKYGIFWFGVDDAACSCYAPMYSCLNHVPECFAEGNGDSYTFSPTSAWWTFNLVANWAYTKYSRMYPHIREMQQIWDDKFNTQIAGVDAEAAAMSEEDAKHFLTSYSCSQAENLVADWQRLYLYLVTKFIDGQERKEENGQFKRNAYGNSCGPNRLAIPENWLRKVAPEINHE
;
A
#
# COMPACT_ATOMS: atom_id res chain seq x y z
N MET A 1 -35.15 -6.62 -42.75
CA MET A 1 -34.63 -5.52 -41.95
C MET A 1 -34.02 -6.11 -40.68
N LYS A 2 -32.73 -6.36 -40.68
CA LYS A 2 -31.99 -6.84 -39.51
C LYS A 2 -31.58 -5.62 -38.67
N LYS A 3 -32.12 -5.49 -37.46
CA LYS A 3 -31.69 -4.49 -36.49
C LYS A 3 -30.35 -4.97 -35.88
N SER A 4 -29.26 -4.39 -36.32
CA SER A 4 -27.97 -4.50 -35.64
C SER A 4 -28.06 -3.73 -34.33
N LEU A 5 -28.08 -4.43 -33.20
CA LEU A 5 -27.89 -3.86 -31.87
C LEU A 5 -26.42 -3.52 -31.76
N LEU A 6 -26.09 -2.23 -31.81
CA LEU A 6 -24.77 -1.72 -31.51
C LEU A 6 -24.65 -1.76 -29.98
N ILE A 7 -24.00 -2.76 -29.43
CA ILE A 7 -23.55 -2.77 -28.03
C ILE A 7 -22.39 -1.78 -27.98
N MET A 8 -22.70 -0.57 -27.52
CA MET A 8 -21.72 0.43 -27.14
C MET A 8 -21.12 -0.05 -25.80
N ALA A 9 -20.00 -0.76 -25.88
CA ALA A 9 -19.18 -1.04 -24.71
C ALA A 9 -18.76 0.32 -24.15
N MET A 10 -19.39 0.75 -23.06
CA MET A 10 -18.84 1.80 -22.21
C MET A 10 -17.52 1.24 -21.66
N LEU A 11 -16.41 1.69 -22.23
CA LEU A 11 -15.13 1.68 -21.56
C LEU A 11 -15.30 2.63 -20.36
N LEU A 12 -15.76 2.10 -19.24
CA LEU A 12 -15.52 2.74 -17.95
C LEU A 12 -14.00 2.85 -17.85
N PRO A 13 -13.44 4.02 -17.53
CA PRO A 13 -12.05 4.08 -17.17
C PRO A 13 -11.90 3.14 -15.98
N ILE A 14 -11.14 2.07 -16.13
CA ILE A 14 -10.66 1.26 -15.02
C ILE A 14 -9.94 2.27 -14.15
N ALA A 15 -10.55 2.63 -13.02
CA ALA A 15 -9.85 3.36 -11.97
C ALA A 15 -8.70 2.43 -11.60
N ALA A 16 -7.49 2.76 -12.02
CA ALA A 16 -6.32 1.96 -11.75
C ALA A 16 -6.03 2.11 -10.26
N PHE A 17 -6.65 1.27 -9.43
CA PHE A 17 -6.22 1.05 -8.07
C PHE A 17 -4.81 0.47 -8.16
N ALA A 18 -3.87 1.09 -7.48
CA ALA A 18 -2.49 0.71 -7.62
C ALA A 18 -1.81 0.78 -6.25
N CYS A 19 -2.07 -0.24 -5.44
CA CYS A 19 -1.59 -0.37 -4.07
C CYS A 19 -0.22 -1.05 -3.98
N THR A 20 0.49 -0.91 -2.87
CA THR A 20 1.81 -1.52 -2.63
C THR A 20 1.88 -2.05 -1.21
N ASN A 21 2.31 -3.30 -1.04
CA ASN A 21 2.50 -3.94 0.26
C ASN A 21 3.90 -4.54 0.38
N PHE A 22 4.52 -4.39 1.56
CA PHE A 22 5.74 -5.10 1.93
C PHE A 22 5.58 -5.81 3.27
N LEU A 23 6.26 -6.93 3.42
CA LEU A 23 6.21 -7.78 4.60
C LEU A 23 7.63 -8.04 5.10
N VAL A 24 7.80 -8.01 6.42
CA VAL A 24 9.06 -8.30 7.08
C VAL A 24 8.83 -9.35 8.17
N GLY A 25 9.51 -10.49 8.06
CA GLY A 25 9.51 -11.53 9.09
C GLY A 25 10.28 -11.09 10.35
N LYS A 26 9.94 -11.63 11.49
CA LYS A 26 10.49 -11.20 12.80
C LYS A 26 12.01 -11.30 12.89
N ASP A 27 12.62 -12.33 12.28
CA ASP A 27 14.07 -12.51 12.29
C ASP A 27 14.78 -11.68 11.22
N ALA A 28 14.03 -11.12 10.25
CA ALA A 28 14.53 -10.16 9.28
C ALA A 28 14.50 -8.72 9.82
N SER A 29 13.76 -8.45 10.90
CA SER A 29 13.69 -7.12 11.51
C SER A 29 14.79 -6.87 12.54
N VAL A 30 15.12 -5.59 12.80
CA VAL A 30 16.20 -5.21 13.75
C VAL A 30 15.81 -5.48 15.19
N ASP A 31 14.52 -5.43 15.53
CA ASP A 31 13.99 -5.50 16.89
C ASP A 31 13.14 -6.75 17.15
N GLY A 32 13.00 -7.63 16.15
CA GLY A 32 12.21 -8.86 16.27
C GLY A 32 10.70 -8.65 16.06
N SER A 33 10.24 -7.44 15.68
CA SER A 33 8.86 -7.21 15.24
C SER A 33 8.62 -7.84 13.87
N THR A 34 7.41 -8.24 13.60
CA THR A 34 6.93 -8.43 12.23
C THR A 34 6.37 -7.11 11.72
N MET A 35 6.45 -6.87 10.41
CA MET A 35 5.92 -5.64 9.83
C MET A 35 5.16 -5.91 8.53
N VAL A 36 4.09 -5.14 8.33
CA VAL A 36 3.33 -5.05 7.08
C VAL A 36 3.18 -3.59 6.72
N SER A 37 3.57 -3.19 5.52
CA SER A 37 3.29 -1.85 5.00
C SER A 37 2.25 -1.88 3.90
N TYR A 38 1.60 -0.74 3.66
CA TYR A 38 0.62 -0.57 2.62
C TYR A 38 0.58 0.87 2.13
N ALA A 39 0.37 1.07 0.84
CA ALA A 39 -0.04 2.33 0.25
C ALA A 39 -1.33 2.10 -0.54
N ALA A 40 -2.38 2.86 -0.22
CA ALA A 40 -3.64 2.90 -0.95
C ALA A 40 -3.56 3.99 -2.02
N ASP A 41 -3.44 3.57 -3.28
CA ASP A 41 -3.15 4.48 -4.37
C ASP A 41 -4.34 4.57 -5.35
N SER A 42 -5.14 5.62 -5.22
CA SER A 42 -6.25 5.91 -6.13
C SER A 42 -6.59 7.39 -6.10
N TYR A 43 -6.79 7.99 -7.26
CA TYR A 43 -7.30 9.36 -7.36
C TYR A 43 -8.74 9.54 -6.84
N GLY A 44 -9.48 8.46 -6.64
CA GLY A 44 -10.83 8.47 -6.08
C GLY A 44 -10.89 8.40 -4.57
N MET A 45 -9.78 8.08 -3.91
CA MET A 45 -9.72 7.89 -2.45
C MET A 45 -9.27 9.16 -1.72
N PHE A 46 -9.63 9.22 -0.44
CA PHE A 46 -9.24 10.25 0.51
C PHE A 46 -8.64 9.60 1.75
N GLY A 47 -7.52 10.13 2.24
CA GLY A 47 -6.82 9.56 3.38
C GLY A 47 -7.43 9.98 4.72
N PHE A 48 -7.98 9.01 5.45
CA PHE A 48 -8.39 9.15 6.85
C PHE A 48 -8.02 7.88 7.63
N LEU A 49 -7.98 7.96 8.94
CA LEU A 49 -7.68 6.83 9.81
C LEU A 49 -8.99 6.19 10.27
N HIS A 50 -9.30 5.01 9.71
CA HIS A 50 -10.46 4.24 10.14
C HIS A 50 -10.38 3.90 11.64
N PHE A 51 -11.51 3.97 12.32
CA PHE A 51 -11.59 3.62 13.75
C PHE A 51 -12.89 2.90 14.06
N ALA A 52 -12.78 1.73 14.66
CA ALA A 52 -13.92 0.99 15.21
C ALA A 52 -13.58 0.59 16.65
N PRO A 53 -14.35 1.05 17.67
CA PRO A 53 -14.13 0.64 19.06
C PRO A 53 -14.54 -0.81 19.29
N ALA A 54 -13.89 -1.47 20.24
CA ALA A 54 -14.34 -2.78 20.73
C ALA A 54 -15.77 -2.71 21.26
N GLN A 55 -16.57 -3.72 20.95
CA GLN A 55 -17.98 -3.73 21.35
C GLN A 55 -18.50 -5.14 21.61
N ASP A 56 -19.33 -5.29 22.65
CA ASP A 56 -20.14 -6.49 22.90
C ASP A 56 -21.49 -6.37 22.20
N TRP A 57 -21.91 -7.42 21.52
CA TRP A 57 -23.12 -7.44 20.72
C TRP A 57 -24.14 -8.42 21.29
N PRO A 58 -25.44 -8.08 21.29
CA PRO A 58 -26.49 -8.99 21.75
C PRO A 58 -26.61 -10.19 20.82
N GLU A 59 -27.14 -11.30 21.36
CA GLU A 59 -27.44 -12.50 20.57
C GLU A 59 -28.39 -12.17 19.42
N GLY A 60 -28.07 -12.66 18.22
CA GLY A 60 -28.83 -12.41 17.02
C GLY A 60 -28.56 -11.06 16.36
N ALA A 61 -27.59 -10.28 16.84
CA ALA A 61 -27.16 -9.06 16.16
C ALA A 61 -26.70 -9.36 14.72
N MET A 62 -27.00 -8.43 13.81
CA MET A 62 -26.60 -8.51 12.41
C MET A 62 -25.70 -7.32 12.08
N ARG A 63 -24.67 -7.56 11.27
CA ARG A 63 -23.81 -6.54 10.68
C ARG A 63 -24.26 -6.26 9.26
N GLU A 64 -24.53 -5.01 8.93
CA GLU A 64 -24.70 -4.57 7.55
C GLU A 64 -23.33 -4.57 6.85
N VAL A 65 -23.30 -5.10 5.61
CA VAL A 65 -22.12 -5.07 4.75
C VAL A 65 -22.40 -4.15 3.57
N LYS A 66 -21.49 -3.22 3.34
CA LYS A 66 -21.53 -2.27 2.23
C LYS A 66 -20.21 -2.39 1.46
N ASP A 67 -20.32 -2.39 0.16
CA ASP A 67 -19.18 -2.34 -0.74
C ASP A 67 -18.27 -1.15 -0.38
N TRP A 68 -17.00 -1.43 -0.16
CA TRP A 68 -16.03 -0.46 0.37
C TRP A 68 -15.87 0.77 -0.54
N ASP A 69 -15.79 0.55 -1.85
CA ASP A 69 -15.51 1.62 -2.81
C ASP A 69 -16.75 2.46 -3.13
N THR A 70 -17.93 1.83 -3.17
CA THR A 70 -19.14 2.47 -3.67
C THR A 70 -20.19 2.75 -2.59
N GLY A 71 -20.06 2.16 -1.40
CA GLY A 71 -21.05 2.22 -0.34
C GLY A 71 -22.34 1.43 -0.64
N ARG A 72 -22.38 0.67 -1.73
CA ARG A 72 -23.56 -0.11 -2.14
C ARG A 72 -23.84 -1.22 -1.11
N PRO A 73 -25.08 -1.39 -0.62
CA PRO A 73 -25.43 -2.48 0.27
C PRO A 73 -25.17 -3.85 -0.37
N GLN A 74 -24.47 -4.73 0.34
CA GLN A 74 -24.19 -6.11 -0.05
C GLN A 74 -24.98 -7.13 0.77
N GLY A 75 -25.72 -6.68 1.78
CA GLY A 75 -26.55 -7.52 2.64
C GLY A 75 -26.16 -7.45 4.10
N GLN A 76 -26.52 -8.49 4.85
CA GLN A 76 -26.24 -8.58 6.29
C GLN A 76 -25.64 -9.94 6.62
N ILE A 77 -24.72 -9.96 7.56
CA ILE A 77 -24.12 -11.18 8.11
C ILE A 77 -24.33 -11.22 9.64
N PRO A 78 -24.34 -12.42 10.27
CA PRO A 78 -24.38 -12.52 11.73
C PRO A 78 -23.19 -11.80 12.36
N GLN A 79 -23.47 -10.99 13.38
CA GLN A 79 -22.42 -10.37 14.18
C GLN A 79 -21.90 -11.36 15.24
N VAL A 80 -20.60 -11.29 15.52
CA VAL A 80 -19.99 -12.06 16.63
C VAL A 80 -20.34 -11.41 17.97
N ALA A 81 -20.26 -12.17 19.07
CA ALA A 81 -20.60 -11.65 20.40
C ALA A 81 -19.69 -10.49 20.85
N HIS A 82 -18.46 -10.45 20.38
CA HIS A 82 -17.48 -9.40 20.69
C HIS A 82 -16.67 -9.02 19.46
N THR A 83 -16.49 -7.72 19.20
CA THR A 83 -15.59 -7.19 18.18
C THR A 83 -14.44 -6.43 18.84
N TYR A 84 -13.23 -6.55 18.27
CA TYR A 84 -12.02 -5.88 18.75
C TYR A 84 -11.92 -4.46 18.23
N THR A 85 -11.20 -3.60 18.97
CA THR A 85 -10.83 -2.26 18.50
C THR A 85 -9.97 -2.38 17.23
N VAL A 86 -10.30 -1.56 16.22
CA VAL A 86 -9.53 -1.42 14.98
C VAL A 86 -9.06 0.03 14.82
N VAL A 87 -7.78 0.21 14.55
CA VAL A 87 -7.13 1.50 14.27
C VAL A 87 -6.46 1.40 12.90
N GLY A 88 -7.03 2.05 11.90
CA GLY A 88 -6.62 1.86 10.51
C GLY A 88 -6.78 0.40 10.08
N ASN A 89 -5.70 -0.20 9.62
CA ASN A 89 -5.66 -1.60 9.21
C ASN A 89 -5.05 -2.54 10.27
N MET A 90 -4.98 -2.11 11.53
CA MET A 90 -4.48 -2.89 12.66
C MET A 90 -5.52 -2.95 13.77
N ASN A 91 -5.70 -4.13 14.37
CA ASN A 91 -6.57 -4.26 15.55
C ASN A 91 -5.79 -4.27 16.88
N GLU A 92 -6.51 -4.25 18.01
CA GLU A 92 -5.89 -4.22 19.36
C GLU A 92 -5.06 -5.46 19.69
N ASN A 93 -5.26 -6.59 18.98
CA ASN A 93 -4.43 -7.79 19.06
C ASN A 93 -3.20 -7.72 18.14
N GLN A 94 -2.95 -6.56 17.51
CA GLN A 94 -1.88 -6.31 16.55
C GLN A 94 -2.01 -7.12 15.25
N VAL A 95 -3.18 -7.65 14.92
CA VAL A 95 -3.41 -8.22 13.58
C VAL A 95 -3.47 -7.07 12.60
N THR A 96 -2.67 -7.14 11.53
CA THR A 96 -2.58 -6.11 10.48
C THR A 96 -2.86 -6.72 9.13
N ILE A 97 -3.70 -6.07 8.32
CA ILE A 97 -4.07 -6.54 6.98
C ILE A 97 -3.88 -5.41 5.98
N GLY A 98 -3.18 -5.71 4.88
CA GLY A 98 -3.08 -4.85 3.69
C GLY A 98 -3.48 -5.61 2.44
N GLU A 99 -3.67 -4.91 1.32
CA GLU A 99 -4.08 -5.55 0.06
C GLU A 99 -3.46 -4.88 -1.17
N THR A 100 -3.57 -5.53 -2.33
CA THR A 100 -3.36 -4.93 -3.65
C THR A 100 -4.23 -5.60 -4.70
N THR A 101 -5.06 -4.85 -5.40
CA THR A 101 -5.91 -5.31 -6.51
C THR A 101 -5.09 -5.55 -7.77
N TRP A 102 -5.27 -6.70 -8.44
CA TRP A 102 -4.57 -7.04 -9.67
C TRP A 102 -5.46 -7.49 -10.85
N GLY A 103 -6.76 -7.34 -10.76
CA GLY A 103 -7.69 -7.74 -11.82
C GLY A 103 -7.71 -9.26 -12.06
N GLY A 104 -6.79 -9.78 -12.85
CA GLY A 104 -6.70 -11.18 -13.21
C GLY A 104 -7.67 -11.58 -14.32
N ARG A 105 -8.26 -12.79 -14.22
CA ARG A 105 -9.22 -13.28 -15.21
C ARG A 105 -10.58 -12.60 -15.03
N GLU A 106 -10.93 -11.65 -15.89
CA GLU A 106 -12.18 -10.88 -15.86
C GLU A 106 -13.44 -11.77 -15.77
N ALA A 107 -13.43 -12.94 -16.40
CA ALA A 107 -14.52 -13.90 -16.32
C ALA A 107 -14.78 -14.46 -14.91
N LEU A 108 -13.90 -14.23 -13.96
CA LEU A 108 -13.99 -14.66 -12.56
C LEU A 108 -14.44 -13.54 -11.61
N TRP A 109 -14.59 -12.32 -12.09
CA TRP A 109 -15.11 -11.21 -11.30
C TRP A 109 -16.60 -11.39 -11.00
N ASP A 110 -17.01 -10.91 -9.85
CA ASP A 110 -18.41 -10.90 -9.42
C ASP A 110 -18.72 -9.60 -8.67
N THR A 111 -19.99 -9.26 -8.63
CA THR A 111 -20.52 -8.13 -7.86
C THR A 111 -21.44 -8.59 -6.71
N VAL A 112 -21.54 -9.91 -6.51
CA VAL A 112 -22.36 -10.54 -5.47
C VAL A 112 -21.45 -11.25 -4.47
N GLY A 113 -21.55 -10.86 -3.21
CA GLY A 113 -20.72 -11.39 -2.13
C GLY A 113 -20.21 -10.28 -1.23
N ILE A 114 -19.09 -10.51 -0.57
CA ILE A 114 -18.39 -9.54 0.26
C ILE A 114 -17.16 -9.05 -0.51
N ASP A 115 -16.96 -7.73 -0.60
CA ASP A 115 -15.82 -7.13 -1.26
C ASP A 115 -14.54 -7.23 -0.40
N TYR A 116 -13.39 -6.91 -1.03
CA TYR A 116 -12.07 -7.01 -0.41
C TYR A 116 -11.91 -6.13 0.83
N GLY A 117 -12.40 -4.88 0.78
CA GLY A 117 -12.27 -3.92 1.87
C GLY A 117 -13.15 -4.31 3.06
N SER A 118 -14.41 -4.71 2.82
CA SER A 118 -15.29 -5.24 3.86
C SER A 118 -14.71 -6.49 4.53
N LEU A 119 -14.09 -7.40 3.76
CA LEU A 119 -13.42 -8.58 4.32
C LEU A 119 -12.30 -8.20 5.29
N ILE A 120 -11.48 -7.18 4.95
CA ILE A 120 -10.40 -6.69 5.80
C ILE A 120 -10.95 -6.27 7.17
N TYR A 121 -11.90 -5.35 7.19
CA TYR A 121 -12.39 -4.80 8.46
C TYR A 121 -13.21 -5.81 9.26
N ILE A 122 -14.00 -6.68 8.63
CA ILE A 122 -14.70 -7.77 9.32
C ILE A 122 -13.71 -8.74 9.97
N ALA A 123 -12.64 -9.09 9.29
CA ALA A 123 -11.63 -9.98 9.84
C ALA A 123 -10.82 -9.34 10.98
N LEU A 124 -10.45 -8.05 10.83
CA LEU A 124 -9.76 -7.30 11.89
C LEU A 124 -10.59 -7.23 13.17
N GLU A 125 -11.90 -6.96 13.06
CA GLU A 125 -12.80 -6.93 14.21
C GLU A 125 -12.97 -8.29 14.91
N ARG A 126 -12.60 -9.41 14.26
CA ARG A 126 -12.94 -10.77 14.71
C ARG A 126 -11.73 -11.68 15.00
N SER A 127 -10.51 -11.24 14.71
CA SER A 127 -9.32 -12.10 14.78
C SER A 127 -8.31 -11.64 15.84
N LYS A 128 -7.58 -12.63 16.40
CA LYS A 128 -6.46 -12.43 17.34
C LYS A 128 -5.11 -12.75 16.70
N THR A 129 -5.11 -13.43 15.55
CA THR A 129 -3.90 -13.85 14.84
C THR A 129 -4.09 -13.72 13.34
N ALA A 130 -2.99 -13.66 12.59
CA ALA A 130 -3.00 -13.66 11.14
C ALA A 130 -3.73 -14.89 10.56
N ARG A 131 -3.54 -16.06 11.16
CA ARG A 131 -4.24 -17.30 10.75
C ARG A 131 -5.75 -17.24 10.99
N GLU A 132 -6.20 -16.67 12.11
CA GLU A 132 -7.62 -16.46 12.36
C GLU A 132 -8.22 -15.46 11.36
N ALA A 133 -7.47 -14.41 10.97
CA ALA A 133 -7.91 -13.50 9.94
C ALA A 133 -8.10 -14.20 8.59
N ILE A 134 -7.15 -15.02 8.15
CA ILE A 134 -7.27 -15.87 6.95
C ILE A 134 -8.48 -16.82 7.07
N GLU A 135 -8.68 -17.43 8.25
CA GLU A 135 -9.83 -18.29 8.50
C GLU A 135 -11.18 -17.55 8.34
N TRP A 136 -11.28 -16.32 8.87
CA TRP A 136 -12.47 -15.48 8.69
C TRP A 136 -12.70 -15.12 7.22
N PHE A 137 -11.67 -14.69 6.50
CA PHE A 137 -11.75 -14.41 5.07
C PHE A 137 -12.38 -15.56 4.30
N ILE A 138 -11.80 -16.74 4.42
CA ILE A 138 -12.26 -17.90 3.64
C ILE A 138 -13.62 -18.41 4.12
N THR A 139 -13.93 -18.30 5.41
CA THR A 139 -15.26 -18.64 5.93
C THR A 139 -16.33 -17.75 5.29
N LEU A 140 -16.11 -16.43 5.27
CA LEU A 140 -17.04 -15.44 4.71
C LEU A 140 -17.18 -15.61 3.20
N VAL A 141 -16.07 -15.76 2.48
CA VAL A 141 -16.07 -15.95 1.02
C VAL A 141 -16.79 -17.25 0.62
N ASN A 142 -16.59 -18.34 1.37
CA ASN A 142 -17.29 -19.61 1.11
C ASN A 142 -18.79 -19.50 1.37
N GLU A 143 -19.20 -18.73 2.38
CA GLU A 143 -20.61 -18.60 2.78
C GLU A 143 -21.37 -17.57 1.95
N TYR A 144 -20.76 -16.41 1.65
CA TYR A 144 -21.44 -15.28 1.01
C TYR A 144 -21.00 -15.03 -0.42
N GLY A 145 -19.86 -15.53 -0.86
CA GLY A 145 -19.22 -15.22 -2.14
C GLY A 145 -18.20 -14.10 -2.02
N TYR A 146 -17.50 -13.83 -3.11
CA TYR A 146 -16.51 -12.76 -3.21
C TYR A 146 -16.88 -11.80 -4.33
N ALA A 147 -17.05 -10.53 -3.99
CA ALA A 147 -17.54 -9.48 -4.90
C ALA A 147 -16.44 -8.46 -5.21
N SER A 148 -15.43 -8.87 -5.95
CA SER A 148 -14.36 -8.00 -6.45
C SER A 148 -13.60 -8.66 -7.59
N GLU A 149 -12.49 -8.04 -7.97
CA GLU A 149 -11.47 -8.52 -8.90
C GLU A 149 -10.50 -9.50 -8.18
N GLY A 150 -9.33 -9.74 -8.76
CA GLY A 150 -8.28 -10.48 -8.08
C GLY A 150 -7.51 -9.61 -7.10
N GLU A 151 -7.16 -10.20 -5.94
CA GLU A 151 -6.49 -9.50 -4.84
C GLU A 151 -5.33 -10.30 -4.28
N SER A 152 -4.27 -9.58 -3.89
CA SER A 152 -3.27 -10.09 -2.96
C SER A 152 -3.45 -9.43 -1.61
N PHE A 153 -3.46 -10.23 -0.54
CA PHE A 153 -3.56 -9.77 0.83
C PHE A 153 -2.29 -10.06 1.61
N SER A 154 -1.88 -9.11 2.44
CA SER A 154 -0.87 -9.30 3.49
C SER A 154 -1.56 -9.44 4.82
N PHE A 155 -1.25 -10.48 5.59
CA PHE A 155 -1.70 -10.65 6.96
C PHE A 155 -0.48 -10.70 7.87
N GLY A 156 -0.51 -9.96 8.96
CA GLY A 156 0.54 -9.98 9.97
C GLY A 156 -0.02 -10.03 11.38
N ASP A 157 0.72 -10.66 12.27
CA ASP A 157 0.58 -10.59 13.73
C ASP A 157 1.98 -10.58 14.37
N PRO A 158 2.15 -10.43 15.70
CA PRO A 158 3.47 -10.37 16.33
C PRO A 158 4.40 -11.56 16.08
N ASN A 159 3.93 -12.65 15.49
CA ASN A 159 4.68 -13.90 15.33
C ASN A 159 4.99 -14.24 13.88
N GLU A 160 4.10 -13.88 12.95
CA GLU A 160 4.21 -14.31 11.55
C GLU A 160 3.54 -13.33 10.58
N VAL A 161 4.00 -13.38 9.31
CA VAL A 161 3.39 -12.65 8.20
C VAL A 161 3.08 -13.60 7.04
N TRP A 162 1.98 -13.33 6.32
CA TRP A 162 1.43 -14.16 5.25
C TRP A 162 1.11 -13.33 4.02
N ILE A 163 1.26 -13.92 2.84
CA ILE A 163 0.65 -13.42 1.60
C ILE A 163 -0.45 -14.39 1.18
N MET A 164 -1.58 -13.88 0.73
CA MET A 164 -2.65 -14.64 0.10
C MET A 164 -3.02 -14.00 -1.24
N ASP A 165 -2.96 -14.78 -2.33
CA ASP A 165 -3.53 -14.39 -3.62
C ASP A 165 -4.91 -15.03 -3.75
N LEU A 166 -5.92 -14.23 -4.14
CA LEU A 166 -7.32 -14.63 -4.18
C LEU A 166 -8.04 -14.02 -5.38
N ILE A 167 -8.90 -14.78 -6.06
CA ILE A 167 -9.83 -14.32 -7.08
C ILE A 167 -11.13 -15.13 -7.01
N GLY A 168 -12.26 -14.52 -7.32
CA GLY A 168 -13.56 -15.20 -7.35
C GLY A 168 -13.59 -16.44 -8.25
N LYS A 169 -14.73 -17.12 -8.24
CA LYS A 169 -15.04 -18.24 -9.16
C LYS A 169 -16.00 -17.83 -10.28
N GLY A 170 -16.28 -16.53 -10.39
CA GLY A 170 -17.24 -15.95 -11.33
C GLY A 170 -18.68 -16.06 -10.83
N PRO A 171 -19.64 -15.43 -11.53
CA PRO A 171 -21.01 -15.30 -11.06
C PRO A 171 -21.80 -16.62 -10.99
N GLU A 172 -21.29 -17.68 -11.61
CA GLU A 172 -21.94 -19.00 -11.61
C GLU A 172 -21.58 -19.87 -10.39
N LYS A 173 -20.48 -19.54 -9.68
CA LYS A 173 -19.95 -20.40 -8.61
C LYS A 173 -19.49 -19.57 -7.40
N LYS A 174 -20.16 -19.74 -6.28
CA LYS A 174 -19.79 -19.11 -5.01
C LYS A 174 -18.41 -19.56 -4.51
N GLY A 175 -17.70 -18.65 -3.81
CA GLY A 175 -16.38 -18.89 -3.24
C GLY A 175 -15.27 -18.23 -4.03
N ALA A 176 -14.04 -18.57 -3.73
CA ALA A 176 -12.86 -18.04 -4.41
C ALA A 176 -11.82 -19.13 -4.71
N ASN A 177 -10.98 -18.88 -5.70
CA ASN A 177 -9.72 -19.56 -5.94
C ASN A 177 -8.65 -18.80 -5.15
N TRP A 178 -7.97 -19.45 -4.23
CA TRP A 178 -7.04 -18.77 -3.35
C TRP A 178 -5.88 -19.64 -2.93
N VAL A 179 -4.77 -19.02 -2.62
CA VAL A 179 -3.59 -19.64 -2.02
C VAL A 179 -2.98 -18.66 -1.03
N ALA A 180 -2.59 -19.17 0.15
CA ALA A 180 -1.88 -18.41 1.17
C ALA A 180 -0.58 -19.10 1.55
N VAL A 181 0.48 -18.30 1.76
CA VAL A 181 1.79 -18.80 2.19
C VAL A 181 2.36 -17.90 3.29
N ARG A 182 2.86 -18.54 4.34
CA ARG A 182 3.62 -17.89 5.40
C ARG A 182 5.01 -17.52 4.88
N ILE A 183 5.39 -16.27 5.07
CA ILE A 183 6.75 -15.81 4.72
C ILE A 183 7.72 -16.28 5.83
N PRO A 184 8.89 -16.81 5.47
CA PRO A 184 9.88 -17.24 6.46
C PRO A 184 10.27 -16.10 7.42
N ASP A 185 10.53 -16.45 8.69
CA ASP A 185 10.82 -15.45 9.72
C ASP A 185 12.03 -14.55 9.40
N ASN A 186 13.02 -15.08 8.67
CA ASN A 186 14.23 -14.37 8.27
C ASN A 186 14.15 -13.72 6.89
N ALA A 187 12.95 -13.62 6.30
CA ALA A 187 12.75 -13.12 4.94
C ALA A 187 11.94 -11.82 4.91
N ILE A 188 12.07 -11.12 3.78
CA ILE A 188 11.20 -10.02 3.37
C ILE A 188 10.49 -10.38 2.07
N SER A 189 9.28 -9.86 1.91
CA SER A 189 8.43 -10.11 0.75
C SER A 189 7.58 -8.89 0.43
N GLY A 190 6.84 -8.93 -0.69
CA GLY A 190 5.91 -7.87 -1.06
C GLY A 190 5.07 -8.24 -2.25
N HIS A 191 4.04 -7.44 -2.49
CA HIS A 191 3.20 -7.49 -3.68
C HIS A 191 2.68 -6.09 -4.04
N ALA A 192 2.40 -5.89 -5.32
CA ALA A 192 2.01 -4.60 -5.83
C ALA A 192 1.20 -4.78 -7.13
N ASN A 193 -0.10 -5.08 -6.99
CA ASN A 193 -1.07 -5.25 -8.09
C ASN A 193 -0.71 -6.36 -9.10
N GLN A 194 -0.05 -7.40 -8.63
CA GLN A 194 0.26 -8.61 -9.38
C GLN A 194 0.27 -9.80 -8.44
N ALA A 195 -0.46 -10.87 -8.78
CA ALA A 195 -0.36 -12.12 -8.06
C ALA A 195 1.08 -12.67 -8.18
N ARG A 196 1.68 -13.07 -7.06
CA ARG A 196 3.10 -13.47 -7.04
C ARG A 196 3.34 -14.90 -6.62
N ILE A 197 2.34 -15.57 -6.07
CA ILE A 197 2.48 -16.99 -5.70
C ILE A 197 2.44 -17.83 -6.97
N THR A 198 3.51 -18.56 -7.23
CA THR A 198 3.65 -19.43 -8.39
C THR A 198 3.34 -20.89 -8.03
N THR A 199 4.35 -21.69 -7.78
CA THR A 199 4.23 -23.14 -7.56
C THR A 199 3.78 -23.49 -6.15
N LEU A 200 3.03 -24.59 -6.04
CA LEU A 200 2.52 -25.12 -4.78
C LEU A 200 3.29 -26.39 -4.37
N PRO A 201 3.44 -26.67 -3.07
CA PRO A 201 4.11 -27.89 -2.58
C PRO A 201 3.20 -29.13 -2.68
N VAL A 202 2.55 -29.36 -3.84
CA VAL A 202 1.52 -30.40 -4.00
C VAL A 202 2.03 -31.81 -3.72
N ASN A 203 3.29 -32.09 -4.07
CA ASN A 203 3.91 -33.41 -3.90
C ASN A 203 4.66 -33.60 -2.57
N GLU A 204 4.79 -32.56 -1.76
CA GLU A 204 5.46 -32.64 -0.48
C GLU A 204 4.65 -33.47 0.50
N LYS A 205 5.34 -34.35 1.23
CA LYS A 205 4.71 -35.12 2.31
C LYS A 205 4.61 -34.24 3.56
N HIS A 206 3.41 -34.09 4.08
CA HIS A 206 3.16 -33.35 5.31
C HIS A 206 2.24 -34.16 6.25
N LYS A 207 2.60 -34.20 7.55
CA LYS A 207 1.78 -34.83 8.58
C LYS A 207 0.90 -33.76 9.23
N LEU A 208 -0.36 -33.77 8.89
CA LEU A 208 -1.33 -32.79 9.39
C LEU A 208 -1.41 -32.77 10.92
N THR A 209 -1.33 -31.60 11.50
CA THR A 209 -1.66 -31.32 12.90
C THR A 209 -3.17 -31.43 13.14
N LYS A 210 -3.60 -31.36 14.41
CA LYS A 210 -5.04 -31.34 14.75
C LYS A 210 -5.70 -30.08 14.18
N GLU A 211 -5.02 -28.94 14.24
CA GLU A 211 -5.51 -27.66 13.77
C GLU A 211 -5.64 -27.64 12.24
N GLU A 212 -4.65 -28.10 11.51
CA GLU A 212 -4.74 -28.18 10.05
C GLU A 212 -5.89 -29.07 9.58
N LYS A 213 -6.16 -30.20 10.29
CA LYS A 213 -7.34 -31.05 10.00
C LYS A 213 -8.66 -30.30 10.24
N ARG A 214 -8.73 -29.48 11.28
CA ARG A 214 -9.88 -28.62 11.57
C ARG A 214 -10.11 -27.62 10.45
N LEU A 215 -9.05 -26.89 10.06
CA LEU A 215 -9.07 -25.89 8.99
C LEU A 215 -9.45 -26.50 7.65
N GLN A 216 -8.84 -27.62 7.26
CA GLN A 216 -9.20 -28.32 6.02
C GLN A 216 -10.68 -28.67 5.94
N LYS A 217 -11.26 -29.16 7.06
CA LYS A 217 -12.68 -29.50 7.12
C LYS A 217 -13.57 -28.25 7.08
N LYS A 218 -13.19 -27.19 7.82
CA LYS A 218 -14.00 -25.96 7.93
C LYS A 218 -13.98 -25.15 6.63
N LEU A 219 -12.80 -24.98 6.04
CA LEU A 219 -12.58 -24.09 4.91
C LEU A 219 -12.63 -24.79 3.54
N ASN A 220 -12.78 -26.12 3.51
CA ASN A 220 -12.65 -26.93 2.29
C ASN A 220 -11.33 -26.66 1.54
N CYS A 221 -10.23 -26.66 2.27
CA CYS A 221 -8.91 -26.30 1.76
C CYS A 221 -7.90 -27.43 1.92
N VAL A 222 -6.71 -27.25 1.36
CA VAL A 222 -5.51 -28.04 1.66
C VAL A 222 -4.62 -27.22 2.59
N CYS A 223 -4.10 -27.85 3.67
CA CYS A 223 -3.10 -27.27 4.57
C CYS A 223 -1.82 -28.11 4.52
N LYS A 224 -0.67 -27.47 4.38
CA LYS A 224 0.66 -28.09 4.43
C LYS A 224 1.67 -27.18 5.11
N GLY A 225 1.64 -27.14 6.46
CA GLY A 225 2.56 -26.30 7.24
C GLY A 225 2.32 -24.81 6.98
N ASP A 226 3.25 -24.19 6.27
CA ASP A 226 3.20 -22.77 5.93
C ASP A 226 2.36 -22.47 4.67
N TRP A 227 1.63 -23.45 4.14
CA TRP A 227 0.81 -23.31 2.95
C TRP A 227 -0.64 -23.70 3.20
N MET A 228 -1.54 -22.90 2.64
CA MET A 228 -2.97 -23.19 2.54
C MET A 228 -3.49 -22.80 1.16
N TRP A 229 -4.42 -23.59 0.59
CA TRP A 229 -5.05 -23.23 -0.70
C TRP A 229 -6.41 -23.90 -0.87
N ASP A 230 -7.27 -23.31 -1.74
CA ASP A 230 -8.55 -23.90 -2.10
C ASP A 230 -8.38 -25.33 -2.64
N LYS A 231 -9.12 -26.27 -2.09
CA LYS A 231 -9.00 -27.68 -2.45
C LYS A 231 -9.19 -27.94 -3.95
N ASP A 232 -10.09 -27.17 -4.58
CA ASP A 232 -10.45 -27.33 -5.99
C ASP A 232 -9.60 -26.45 -6.92
N LEU A 233 -8.64 -25.69 -6.39
CA LEU A 233 -7.86 -24.68 -7.10
C LEU A 233 -7.34 -25.13 -8.47
N ILE A 234 -6.62 -26.26 -8.51
CA ILE A 234 -6.00 -26.78 -9.75
C ILE A 234 -7.05 -27.40 -10.67
N ALA A 235 -8.04 -28.09 -10.09
CA ALA A 235 -9.13 -28.69 -10.87
C ALA A 235 -9.98 -27.61 -11.56
N PHE A 236 -10.27 -26.52 -10.87
CA PHE A 236 -11.00 -25.39 -11.44
C PHE A 236 -10.21 -24.68 -12.56
N ALA A 237 -8.89 -24.51 -12.39
CA ALA A 237 -8.06 -23.94 -13.45
C ALA A 237 -8.07 -24.82 -14.73
N ARG A 238 -8.11 -26.16 -14.58
CA ARG A 238 -8.27 -27.08 -15.71
C ARG A 238 -9.66 -27.01 -16.33
N GLU A 239 -10.70 -26.96 -15.52
CA GLU A 239 -12.09 -26.82 -16.00
C GLU A 239 -12.26 -25.56 -16.86
N LYS A 240 -11.60 -24.47 -16.48
CA LYS A 240 -11.64 -23.18 -17.20
C LYS A 240 -10.57 -23.06 -18.30
N GLU A 241 -9.81 -24.10 -18.56
CA GLU A 241 -8.71 -24.12 -19.55
C GLU A 241 -7.59 -23.10 -19.26
N TYR A 242 -7.42 -22.66 -18.01
CA TYR A 242 -6.34 -21.77 -17.59
C TYR A 242 -5.03 -22.48 -17.31
N PHE A 243 -5.10 -23.80 -17.16
CA PHE A 243 -3.93 -24.65 -16.92
C PHE A 243 -4.10 -26.03 -17.56
N THR A 244 -3.02 -26.51 -18.18
CA THR A 244 -2.88 -27.89 -18.68
C THR A 244 -1.56 -28.45 -18.17
N GLY A 245 -1.52 -29.68 -17.71
CA GLY A 245 -0.27 -30.27 -17.21
C GLY A 245 -0.41 -31.01 -15.89
N ALA A 246 0.71 -31.42 -15.30
CA ALA A 246 0.73 -32.10 -14.00
C ALA A 246 0.58 -31.10 -12.85
N ASP A 247 -0.03 -31.50 -11.74
CA ASP A 247 -0.26 -30.62 -10.56
C ASP A 247 1.03 -29.94 -10.06
N LYS A 248 2.16 -30.62 -10.14
CA LYS A 248 3.47 -30.09 -9.73
C LYS A 248 3.95 -28.89 -10.54
N ASP A 249 3.43 -28.73 -11.76
CA ASP A 249 3.79 -27.67 -12.71
C ASP A 249 2.78 -26.50 -12.65
N PHE A 250 1.79 -26.60 -11.76
CA PHE A 250 0.79 -25.55 -11.59
C PHE A 250 1.42 -24.29 -10.98
N SER A 251 1.07 -23.14 -11.54
CA SER A 251 1.38 -21.81 -11.01
C SER A 251 0.08 -21.03 -10.85
N PHE A 252 -0.22 -20.54 -9.63
CA PHE A 252 -1.37 -19.70 -9.38
C PHE A 252 -1.32 -18.44 -10.25
N GLN A 253 -0.19 -17.74 -10.20
CA GLN A 253 0.03 -16.51 -10.95
C GLN A 253 -0.20 -16.73 -12.46
N ALA A 254 0.39 -17.76 -13.06
CA ALA A 254 0.24 -18.01 -14.50
C ALA A 254 -1.20 -18.39 -14.89
N ALA A 255 -1.93 -19.11 -14.03
CA ALA A 255 -3.30 -19.53 -14.28
C ALA A 255 -4.30 -18.38 -14.16
N TYR A 256 -4.20 -17.59 -13.09
CA TYR A 256 -5.22 -16.63 -12.69
C TYR A 256 -4.88 -15.17 -12.97
N ASN A 257 -3.59 -14.80 -12.97
CA ASN A 257 -3.10 -13.46 -13.27
C ASN A 257 -1.81 -13.51 -14.10
N PRO A 258 -1.86 -14.00 -15.36
CA PRO A 258 -0.68 -14.07 -16.20
C PRO A 258 -0.06 -12.69 -16.43
N PHE A 259 1.27 -12.63 -16.51
CA PHE A 259 1.97 -11.37 -16.75
C PHE A 259 1.55 -10.73 -18.06
N ASP A 260 1.38 -9.43 -17.99
CA ASP A 260 1.44 -8.50 -19.11
C ASP A 260 2.57 -7.49 -18.89
N PHE A 261 2.72 -6.53 -19.79
CA PHE A 261 3.74 -5.48 -19.66
C PHE A 261 3.53 -4.65 -18.38
N SER A 262 2.30 -4.32 -18.05
CA SER A 262 1.95 -3.55 -16.86
C SER A 262 2.28 -4.30 -15.57
N GLY A 263 2.00 -5.61 -15.53
CA GLY A 263 2.33 -6.48 -14.40
C GLY A 263 3.83 -6.51 -14.07
N LEU A 264 4.70 -6.33 -15.08
CA LEU A 264 6.14 -6.20 -14.88
C LEU A 264 6.54 -4.76 -14.55
N TYR A 265 6.23 -3.82 -15.44
CA TYR A 265 6.74 -2.46 -15.41
C TYR A 265 6.14 -1.59 -14.32
N ALA A 266 4.84 -1.71 -14.08
CA ALA A 266 4.15 -0.95 -13.04
C ALA A 266 4.03 -1.69 -11.71
N CYS A 267 4.08 -3.04 -11.69
CA CYS A 267 3.79 -3.85 -10.51
C CYS A 267 5.05 -4.49 -9.92
N GLU A 268 5.65 -5.47 -10.59
CA GLU A 268 6.85 -6.17 -10.10
C GLU A 268 8.03 -5.20 -9.86
N ALA A 269 8.12 -4.10 -10.59
CA ALA A 269 9.14 -3.08 -10.42
C ALA A 269 9.14 -2.46 -9.01
N ARG A 270 7.97 -2.31 -8.37
CA ARG A 270 7.88 -1.79 -6.98
C ARG A 270 8.42 -2.78 -5.97
N VAL A 271 8.15 -4.06 -6.14
CA VAL A 271 8.72 -5.11 -5.30
C VAL A 271 10.22 -5.26 -5.52
N TRP A 272 10.67 -5.17 -6.78
CA TRP A 272 12.10 -5.12 -7.11
C TRP A 272 12.80 -3.95 -6.42
N SER A 273 12.19 -2.77 -6.44
CA SER A 273 12.74 -1.59 -5.79
C SER A 273 12.85 -1.76 -4.28
N PHE A 274 11.86 -2.38 -3.63
CA PHE A 274 11.96 -2.75 -2.22
C PHE A 274 13.12 -3.73 -1.98
N PHE A 275 13.21 -4.81 -2.75
CA PHE A 275 14.24 -5.82 -2.55
C PHE A 275 15.66 -5.30 -2.76
N ARG A 276 15.89 -4.41 -3.75
CA ARG A 276 17.23 -3.85 -4.02
C ARG A 276 17.79 -3.00 -2.87
N HIS A 277 16.94 -2.45 -2.00
CA HIS A 277 17.40 -1.74 -0.80
C HIS A 277 18.04 -2.67 0.24
N PHE A 278 17.79 -3.97 0.13
CA PHE A 278 18.20 -4.98 1.10
C PHE A 278 19.00 -6.14 0.51
N SER A 279 19.21 -6.17 -0.81
CA SER A 279 19.97 -7.23 -1.47
C SER A 279 20.66 -6.72 -2.73
N ASP A 280 21.95 -7.02 -2.84
CA ASP A 280 22.79 -6.71 -4.01
C ASP A 280 22.52 -7.70 -5.18
N GLU A 281 21.72 -8.75 -4.96
CA GLU A 281 21.40 -9.77 -5.97
C GLU A 281 20.23 -9.38 -6.88
N MET A 282 19.73 -8.13 -6.77
CA MET A 282 18.53 -7.71 -7.50
C MET A 282 18.80 -7.08 -8.88
N ASP A 283 20.04 -6.67 -9.17
CA ASP A 283 20.43 -6.10 -10.47
C ASP A 283 20.06 -6.98 -11.68
N PRO A 284 20.25 -8.32 -11.64
CA PRO A 284 19.86 -9.18 -12.74
C PRO A 284 18.37 -9.17 -13.12
N TYR A 285 17.50 -8.64 -12.24
CA TYR A 285 16.07 -8.53 -12.49
C TYR A 285 15.65 -7.20 -13.12
N LEU A 286 16.57 -6.26 -13.37
CA LEU A 286 16.24 -4.96 -13.96
C LEU A 286 15.59 -5.12 -15.34
N ASP A 287 16.12 -5.97 -16.22
CA ASP A 287 15.53 -6.24 -17.54
C ASP A 287 14.14 -6.90 -17.46
N TYR A 288 13.90 -7.70 -16.42
CA TYR A 288 12.60 -8.28 -16.12
C TYR A 288 11.58 -7.18 -15.75
N VAL A 289 11.88 -6.36 -14.75
CA VAL A 289 10.94 -5.34 -14.24
C VAL A 289 10.76 -4.15 -15.18
N THR A 290 11.72 -3.85 -16.05
CA THR A 290 11.53 -2.85 -17.11
C THR A 290 10.69 -3.37 -18.29
N GLY A 291 10.29 -4.64 -18.26
CA GLY A 291 9.54 -5.29 -19.32
C GLY A 291 10.32 -5.43 -20.63
N ARG A 292 11.64 -5.29 -20.61
CA ARG A 292 12.49 -5.37 -21.81
C ARG A 292 12.41 -6.76 -22.43
N THR A 293 12.63 -7.81 -21.65
CA THR A 293 12.54 -9.19 -22.11
C THR A 293 11.13 -9.52 -22.62
N PHE A 294 10.08 -9.03 -21.96
CA PHE A 294 8.70 -9.22 -22.38
C PHE A 294 8.42 -8.61 -23.77
N ARG A 295 8.96 -7.43 -24.05
CA ARG A 295 8.84 -6.79 -25.39
C ARG A 295 9.60 -7.54 -26.45
N GLU A 296 10.82 -8.00 -26.17
CA GLU A 296 11.69 -8.73 -27.11
C GLU A 296 11.10 -10.09 -27.48
N THR A 297 10.36 -10.74 -26.61
CA THR A 297 9.70 -12.03 -26.85
C THR A 297 8.28 -11.92 -27.45
N GLY A 298 7.83 -10.69 -27.76
CA GLY A 298 6.51 -10.47 -28.35
C GLY A 298 5.36 -10.69 -27.38
N GLY A 299 5.58 -10.47 -26.08
CA GLY A 299 4.54 -10.57 -25.05
C GLY A 299 4.54 -11.88 -24.26
N GLN A 300 5.57 -12.72 -24.45
CA GLN A 300 5.80 -13.91 -23.63
C GLN A 300 7.01 -13.71 -22.74
N TYR A 301 6.87 -14.01 -21.46
CA TYR A 301 8.00 -13.99 -20.54
C TYR A 301 8.45 -15.41 -20.22
N GLU A 302 9.60 -15.78 -20.74
CA GLU A 302 10.24 -17.09 -20.53
C GLU A 302 11.44 -17.02 -19.56
N GLY A 303 11.71 -15.86 -18.98
CA GLY A 303 12.84 -15.63 -18.10
C GLY A 303 12.63 -16.13 -16.67
N LYS A 304 13.67 -15.94 -15.84
CA LYS A 304 13.63 -16.26 -14.42
C LYS A 304 12.73 -15.24 -13.69
N HIS A 305 11.65 -15.72 -13.09
CA HIS A 305 10.79 -14.88 -12.25
C HIS A 305 11.54 -14.37 -11.01
N MET A 306 11.20 -13.16 -10.57
CA MET A 306 11.68 -12.64 -9.30
C MET A 306 11.16 -13.51 -8.15
N PRO A 307 11.96 -13.83 -7.12
CA PRO A 307 11.53 -14.67 -6.01
C PRO A 307 10.37 -14.02 -5.24
N LEU A 308 9.50 -14.84 -4.65
CA LEU A 308 8.39 -14.36 -3.82
C LEU A 308 8.90 -13.64 -2.56
N TRP A 309 10.01 -14.10 -1.99
CA TRP A 309 10.73 -13.47 -0.89
C TRP A 309 12.23 -13.57 -1.08
N ILE A 310 12.97 -12.73 -0.37
CA ILE A 310 14.43 -12.78 -0.26
C ILE A 310 14.86 -12.78 1.20
N ILE A 311 16.08 -13.28 1.45
CA ILE A 311 16.75 -13.09 2.73
C ILE A 311 17.55 -11.78 2.62
N PRO A 312 17.25 -10.76 3.43
CA PRO A 312 17.92 -9.47 3.31
C PRO A 312 19.38 -9.53 3.81
N ASN A 313 20.27 -8.76 3.18
CA ASN A 313 21.69 -8.65 3.58
C ASN A 313 21.86 -7.87 4.91
N LYS A 314 20.86 -7.06 5.26
CA LYS A 314 20.77 -6.31 6.52
C LYS A 314 19.38 -6.41 7.09
N LYS A 315 19.26 -6.38 8.41
CA LYS A 315 17.94 -6.35 9.06
C LYS A 315 17.20 -5.05 8.77
N VAL A 316 15.89 -5.13 8.72
CA VAL A 316 14.96 -4.04 8.36
C VAL A 316 14.38 -3.42 9.62
N SER A 317 14.47 -2.11 9.77
CA SER A 317 13.77 -1.35 10.80
C SER A 317 12.43 -0.79 10.27
N ALA A 318 11.56 -0.35 11.17
CA ALA A 318 10.36 0.39 10.77
C ALA A 318 10.71 1.68 10.02
N GLN A 319 11.85 2.33 10.34
CA GLN A 319 12.34 3.49 9.62
C GLN A 319 12.78 3.13 8.20
N ASP A 320 13.52 2.03 8.00
CA ASP A 320 13.88 1.56 6.66
C ASP A 320 12.62 1.30 5.82
N LEU A 321 11.58 0.73 6.41
CA LEU A 321 10.33 0.44 5.69
C LEU A 321 9.57 1.72 5.35
N LYS A 322 9.54 2.73 6.24
CA LYS A 322 9.00 4.07 5.92
C LYS A 322 9.77 4.73 4.76
N GLU A 323 11.10 4.59 4.72
CA GLU A 323 11.92 5.11 3.61
C GLU A 323 11.62 4.36 2.29
N CYS A 324 11.40 3.05 2.33
CA CYS A 324 10.98 2.30 1.14
C CYS A 324 9.62 2.76 0.61
N MET A 325 8.68 3.10 1.50
CA MET A 325 7.39 3.66 1.09
C MET A 325 7.51 5.05 0.42
N ARG A 326 8.63 5.75 0.63
CA ARG A 326 8.97 7.05 0.02
C ARG A 326 9.74 6.92 -1.30
N ASP A 327 10.05 5.70 -1.77
CA ASP A 327 10.93 5.48 -2.90
C ASP A 327 10.29 5.90 -4.24
N GLU A 328 11.10 6.62 -5.04
CA GLU A 328 10.79 7.18 -6.35
C GLU A 328 11.65 6.51 -7.45
N TYR A 329 12.13 5.29 -7.22
CA TYR A 329 13.14 4.59 -8.04
C TYR A 329 14.47 5.33 -8.14
N LYS A 330 14.83 6.10 -7.10
CA LYS A 330 16.09 6.86 -7.06
C LYS A 330 17.30 6.00 -7.43
N ASP A 331 18.22 6.62 -8.15
CA ASP A 331 19.49 6.01 -8.59
C ASP A 331 19.31 4.77 -9.51
N THR A 332 18.17 4.67 -10.19
CA THR A 332 17.90 3.62 -11.18
C THR A 332 17.54 4.22 -12.54
N PRO A 333 17.56 3.43 -13.63
CA PRO A 333 17.05 3.87 -14.92
C PRO A 333 15.55 4.23 -14.94
N MET A 334 14.80 3.85 -13.87
CA MET A 334 13.38 4.13 -13.70
C MET A 334 13.11 5.34 -12.77
N ASP A 335 14.13 6.11 -12.38
CA ASP A 335 13.96 7.29 -11.51
C ASP A 335 12.97 8.29 -12.14
N ILE A 336 11.74 8.34 -11.57
CA ILE A 336 10.64 9.17 -12.08
C ILE A 336 10.95 10.67 -12.03
N THR A 337 11.95 11.08 -11.25
CA THR A 337 12.37 12.48 -11.15
C THR A 337 13.36 12.88 -12.25
N GLN A 338 13.72 11.95 -13.15
CA GLN A 338 14.64 12.18 -14.25
C GLN A 338 13.89 12.20 -15.60
N GLY A 339 14.62 12.54 -16.64
CA GLY A 339 14.07 12.52 -18.00
C GLY A 339 13.36 13.82 -18.41
N THR A 340 12.75 13.76 -19.58
CA THR A 340 12.07 14.92 -20.18
C THR A 340 10.74 15.22 -19.49
N ASP A 341 10.04 14.16 -19.06
CA ASP A 341 8.72 14.23 -18.44
C ASP A 341 8.76 14.88 -17.06
N ALA A 342 9.91 14.79 -16.36
CA ALA A 342 10.12 15.42 -15.06
C ALA A 342 10.28 16.96 -15.15
N GLY A 343 10.40 17.49 -16.35
CA GLY A 343 10.54 18.92 -16.58
C GLY A 343 11.85 19.51 -16.02
N PRO A 344 11.95 20.86 -16.00
CA PRO A 344 13.17 21.54 -15.59
C PRO A 344 13.49 21.39 -14.09
N TRP A 345 12.50 21.03 -13.29
CA TRP A 345 12.61 20.98 -11.83
C TRP A 345 12.48 19.56 -11.26
N ASN A 346 12.70 18.54 -12.10
CA ASN A 346 12.72 17.15 -11.69
C ASN A 346 11.43 16.70 -10.98
N SER A 347 10.26 17.16 -11.47
CA SER A 347 8.97 16.83 -10.89
C SER A 347 8.60 15.36 -11.13
N LYS A 348 8.14 14.69 -10.09
CA LYS A 348 7.57 13.34 -10.20
C LYS A 348 6.12 13.34 -10.69
N LEU A 349 5.45 14.50 -10.71
CA LEU A 349 4.05 14.61 -11.14
C LEU A 349 3.89 14.17 -12.59
N ARG A 350 2.95 13.25 -12.84
CA ARG A 350 2.56 12.80 -14.18
C ARG A 350 1.07 13.05 -14.39
N PHE A 351 0.72 13.42 -15.63
CA PHE A 351 -0.66 13.66 -16.04
C PHE A 351 -1.16 12.50 -16.89
N GLY A 352 -2.46 12.14 -16.77
CA GLY A 352 -3.07 11.08 -17.57
C GLY A 352 -2.86 9.66 -17.04
N GLY A 353 -2.56 9.49 -15.75
CA GLY A 353 -2.43 8.18 -15.10
C GLY A 353 -1.09 7.49 -15.39
N LEU A 354 -1.13 6.20 -15.74
CA LEU A 354 0.09 5.37 -15.95
C LEU A 354 0.76 5.56 -17.31
N GLY A 355 0.24 6.45 -18.16
CA GLY A 355 0.80 6.70 -19.49
C GLY A 355 -0.21 7.32 -20.43
N PHE A 356 0.14 7.35 -21.72
CA PHE A 356 -0.69 7.94 -22.77
C PHE A 356 -0.54 7.19 -24.09
N LYS A 357 -1.49 7.40 -24.99
CA LYS A 357 -1.47 6.83 -26.33
C LYS A 357 -1.28 7.95 -27.37
N LEU A 358 -0.28 7.81 -28.22
CA LEU A 358 0.01 8.70 -29.34
C LEU A 358 0.25 7.89 -30.61
N ASP A 359 -0.39 8.25 -31.72
CA ASP A 359 -0.28 7.57 -33.02
C ASP A 359 -0.44 6.03 -32.94
N SER A 360 -1.41 5.58 -32.13
CA SER A 360 -1.67 4.16 -31.82
C SER A 360 -0.59 3.44 -30.99
N VAL A 361 0.47 4.12 -30.59
CA VAL A 361 1.52 3.59 -29.70
C VAL A 361 1.20 3.91 -28.26
N GLN A 362 1.26 2.90 -27.38
CA GLN A 362 1.12 3.09 -25.93
C GLN A 362 2.48 3.46 -25.35
N TYR A 363 2.50 4.57 -24.60
CA TYR A 363 3.62 5.04 -23.81
C TYR A 363 3.28 4.88 -22.32
N TRP A 364 4.27 4.47 -21.52
CA TRP A 364 4.12 4.21 -20.09
C TRP A 364 5.02 5.14 -19.30
N TYR A 365 4.49 5.68 -18.21
CA TYR A 365 5.28 6.31 -17.17
C TYR A 365 5.78 5.26 -16.16
N GLU A 366 6.87 5.55 -15.50
CA GLU A 366 7.30 4.82 -14.33
C GLU A 366 6.24 4.92 -13.22
N ARG A 367 6.04 3.82 -12.50
CA ARG A 367 5.10 3.74 -11.40
C ARG A 367 5.84 3.38 -10.11
N PRO A 368 6.45 4.37 -9.39
CA PRO A 368 7.20 4.12 -8.17
C PRO A 368 6.28 3.78 -6.99
N ILE A 369 6.89 3.40 -5.87
CA ILE A 369 6.20 3.12 -4.61
C ILE A 369 5.51 4.39 -4.11
N ALA A 370 6.25 5.50 -4.00
CA ALA A 370 5.68 6.80 -3.65
C ALA A 370 5.09 7.48 -4.88
N THR A 371 3.82 7.78 -4.84
CA THR A 371 3.09 8.36 -5.98
C THR A 371 2.11 9.46 -5.54
N GLN A 372 1.85 10.36 -6.47
CA GLN A 372 0.89 11.47 -6.32
C GLN A 372 -0.57 11.03 -6.08
N GLN A 373 -0.91 9.79 -6.37
CA GLN A 373 -2.28 9.26 -6.21
C GLN A 373 -2.49 8.50 -4.90
N THR A 374 -1.49 8.48 -4.01
CA THR A 374 -1.64 7.85 -2.70
C THR A 374 -2.65 8.62 -1.85
N ALA A 375 -3.67 7.96 -1.35
CA ALA A 375 -4.60 8.53 -0.39
C ALA A 375 -4.04 8.43 1.03
N TRP A 376 -3.60 7.24 1.43
CA TRP A 376 -2.89 7.00 2.70
C TRP A 376 -1.88 5.87 2.55
N SER A 377 -0.94 5.83 3.48
CA SER A 377 0.00 4.72 3.61
C SER A 377 0.29 4.43 5.08
N PHE A 378 0.73 3.20 5.36
CA PHE A 378 1.11 2.84 6.72
C PHE A 378 2.27 1.84 6.78
N VAL A 379 2.87 1.76 7.96
CA VAL A 379 3.72 0.65 8.40
C VAL A 379 3.16 0.12 9.71
N GLY A 380 2.57 -1.07 9.68
CA GLY A 380 2.13 -1.79 10.87
C GLY A 380 3.31 -2.54 11.47
N GLN A 381 3.70 -2.18 12.69
CA GLN A 381 4.78 -2.81 13.46
C GLN A 381 4.16 -3.63 14.59
N MET A 382 4.14 -4.96 14.43
CA MET A 382 3.58 -5.90 15.39
C MET A 382 4.70 -6.45 16.26
N ARG A 383 4.56 -6.32 17.59
CA ARG A 383 5.63 -6.48 18.57
C ARG A 383 5.27 -7.51 19.63
N SER A 384 5.92 -8.67 19.62
CA SER A 384 5.63 -9.77 20.57
C SER A 384 6.01 -9.46 22.02
N TRP A 385 6.90 -8.50 22.23
CA TRP A 385 7.34 -8.04 23.56
C TRP A 385 6.52 -6.88 24.13
N SER A 386 5.61 -6.32 23.34
CA SER A 386 4.71 -5.23 23.76
C SER A 386 3.27 -5.67 23.62
N LYS A 387 2.44 -5.22 24.55
CA LYS A 387 0.99 -5.43 24.45
C LYS A 387 0.38 -4.68 23.28
N TYR A 388 1.02 -3.60 22.81
CA TYR A 388 0.48 -2.69 21.83
C TYR A 388 1.39 -2.63 20.59
N GLY A 389 0.81 -2.79 19.41
CA GLY A 389 1.48 -2.52 18.13
C GLY A 389 1.51 -1.02 17.84
N ILE A 390 2.35 -0.63 16.88
CA ILE A 390 2.37 0.73 16.35
C ILE A 390 1.93 0.69 14.89
N PHE A 391 0.90 1.44 14.59
CA PHE A 391 0.43 1.72 13.25
C PHE A 391 0.95 3.08 12.82
N TRP A 392 2.11 3.10 12.15
CA TRP A 392 2.70 4.31 11.59
C TRP A 392 1.86 4.76 10.41
N PHE A 393 1.10 5.83 10.58
CA PHE A 393 0.10 6.27 9.61
C PHE A 393 0.50 7.59 8.94
N GLY A 394 0.41 7.63 7.62
CA GLY A 394 0.62 8.82 6.80
C GLY A 394 -0.47 8.94 5.73
N VAL A 395 -0.72 10.16 5.27
CA VAL A 395 -1.71 10.47 4.24
C VAL A 395 -1.04 11.21 3.09
N ASP A 396 -1.64 11.15 1.89
CA ASP A 396 -1.11 11.73 0.66
C ASP A 396 0.21 11.07 0.19
N ASP A 397 0.88 11.64 -0.79
CA ASP A 397 2.14 11.15 -1.37
C ASP A 397 3.21 10.91 -0.29
N ALA A 398 3.57 9.64 -0.07
CA ALA A 398 4.52 9.24 0.96
C ALA A 398 5.89 9.93 0.86
N ALA A 399 6.33 10.32 -0.36
CA ALA A 399 7.56 11.09 -0.52
C ALA A 399 7.44 12.51 0.04
N CYS A 400 6.23 13.06 0.12
CA CYS A 400 5.98 14.42 0.60
C CYS A 400 5.29 14.48 1.96
N SER A 401 4.97 13.32 2.58
CA SER A 401 4.28 13.21 3.87
C SER A 401 5.16 12.62 4.96
N CYS A 402 4.63 12.47 6.17
CA CYS A 402 5.33 11.88 7.30
C CYS A 402 4.39 10.97 8.09
N TYR A 403 4.95 9.92 8.69
CA TYR A 403 4.21 8.92 9.44
C TYR A 403 4.10 9.29 10.92
N ALA A 404 2.86 9.35 11.44
CA ALA A 404 2.60 9.53 12.86
C ALA A 404 2.37 8.18 13.56
N PRO A 405 2.84 7.98 14.82
CA PRO A 405 2.64 6.73 15.55
C PRO A 405 1.23 6.66 16.14
N MET A 406 0.40 5.74 15.62
CA MET A 406 -0.91 5.38 16.18
C MET A 406 -0.78 4.04 16.89
N TYR A 407 -1.01 4.00 18.19
CA TYR A 407 -1.00 2.73 18.92
C TYR A 407 -2.26 1.92 18.67
N SER A 408 -2.15 0.60 18.64
CA SER A 408 -3.27 -0.31 18.34
C SER A 408 -4.42 -0.30 19.36
N CYS A 409 -4.25 0.40 20.48
CA CYS A 409 -5.20 0.47 21.60
C CYS A 409 -5.91 1.83 21.74
N LEU A 410 -5.87 2.69 20.72
CA LEU A 410 -6.47 4.02 20.81
C LEU A 410 -7.94 3.97 21.20
N ASN A 411 -8.38 4.92 22.03
CA ASN A 411 -9.79 5.12 22.40
C ASN A 411 -10.55 5.98 21.37
N HIS A 412 -9.82 6.79 20.62
CA HIS A 412 -10.29 7.61 19.52
C HIS A 412 -9.10 8.00 18.64
N VAL A 413 -9.37 8.48 17.44
CA VAL A 413 -8.34 8.99 16.52
C VAL A 413 -8.25 10.51 16.60
N PRO A 414 -7.08 11.12 16.24
CA PRO A 414 -6.95 12.57 16.20
C PRO A 414 -7.88 13.16 15.14
N GLU A 415 -8.45 14.36 15.43
CA GLU A 415 -9.40 15.03 14.53
C GLU A 415 -8.82 15.25 13.11
N CYS A 416 -7.54 15.53 13.03
CA CYS A 416 -6.87 15.76 11.73
C CYS A 416 -6.84 14.53 10.82
N PHE A 417 -6.98 13.31 11.37
CA PHE A 417 -7.09 12.05 10.62
C PHE A 417 -8.50 11.45 10.67
N ALA A 418 -9.47 12.07 11.36
CA ALA A 418 -10.79 11.48 11.54
C ALA A 418 -11.58 11.42 10.22
N GLU A 419 -12.37 10.35 10.08
CA GLU A 419 -13.39 10.24 9.04
C GLU A 419 -14.38 11.40 9.13
N GLY A 420 -14.76 11.96 7.99
CA GLY A 420 -15.69 13.10 7.92
C GLY A 420 -15.04 14.47 8.08
N ASN A 421 -13.72 14.56 8.35
CA ASN A 421 -12.98 15.83 8.32
C ASN A 421 -12.52 16.17 6.89
N GLY A 422 -13.47 16.52 6.03
CA GLY A 422 -13.28 16.72 4.60
C GLY A 422 -13.36 15.42 3.78
N ASP A 423 -13.28 15.56 2.48
CA ASP A 423 -13.18 14.48 1.50
C ASP A 423 -12.46 14.99 0.23
N SER A 424 -12.33 14.19 -0.82
CA SER A 424 -11.66 14.58 -2.07
C SER A 424 -12.37 15.71 -2.85
N TYR A 425 -13.61 16.06 -2.48
CA TYR A 425 -14.41 17.13 -3.07
C TYR A 425 -14.67 18.30 -2.10
N THR A 426 -14.40 18.08 -0.80
CA THR A 426 -14.70 19.06 0.27
C THR A 426 -13.42 19.39 1.04
N PHE A 427 -12.83 20.55 0.73
CA PHE A 427 -11.64 21.03 1.42
C PHE A 427 -11.90 21.28 2.92
N SER A 428 -11.01 20.76 3.78
CA SER A 428 -10.98 21.08 5.19
C SER A 428 -9.58 21.56 5.61
N PRO A 429 -9.46 22.75 6.22
CA PRO A 429 -8.17 23.27 6.68
C PRO A 429 -7.60 22.54 7.91
N THR A 430 -8.39 21.71 8.58
CA THR A 430 -7.98 20.92 9.74
C THR A 430 -7.64 19.48 9.35
N SER A 431 -7.95 19.05 8.13
CA SER A 431 -7.61 17.73 7.63
C SER A 431 -6.11 17.61 7.36
N ALA A 432 -5.52 16.54 7.85
CA ALA A 432 -4.13 16.19 7.54
C ALA A 432 -3.94 15.95 6.04
N TRP A 433 -4.87 15.22 5.39
CA TRP A 433 -4.76 14.92 3.96
C TRP A 433 -4.65 16.20 3.13
N TRP A 434 -5.53 17.17 3.35
CA TRP A 434 -5.46 18.45 2.63
C TRP A 434 -4.19 19.24 2.93
N THR A 435 -3.72 19.20 4.18
CA THR A 435 -2.48 19.86 4.59
C THR A 435 -1.26 19.28 3.87
N PHE A 436 -1.14 17.93 3.82
CA PHE A 436 -0.03 17.26 3.13
C PHE A 436 -0.13 17.43 1.62
N ASN A 437 -1.33 17.32 1.06
CA ASN A 437 -1.59 17.49 -0.37
C ASN A 437 -1.23 18.91 -0.87
N LEU A 438 -1.48 19.95 -0.08
CA LEU A 438 -1.05 21.32 -0.41
C LEU A 438 0.48 21.42 -0.50
N VAL A 439 1.22 20.80 0.44
CA VAL A 439 2.69 20.77 0.42
C VAL A 439 3.18 20.02 -0.82
N ALA A 440 2.65 18.83 -1.10
CA ALA A 440 3.05 18.00 -2.23
C ALA A 440 2.79 18.72 -3.57
N ASN A 441 1.57 19.22 -3.77
CA ASN A 441 1.20 19.90 -5.03
C ASN A 441 1.98 21.18 -5.25
N TRP A 442 2.30 21.93 -4.19
CA TRP A 442 3.17 23.09 -4.32
C TRP A 442 4.59 22.66 -4.68
N ALA A 443 5.12 21.63 -4.03
CA ALA A 443 6.46 21.11 -4.29
C ALA A 443 6.62 20.59 -5.73
N TYR A 444 5.61 19.95 -6.31
CA TYR A 444 5.65 19.46 -7.70
C TYR A 444 5.96 20.56 -8.71
N THR A 445 5.66 21.81 -8.41
CA THR A 445 5.96 22.93 -9.31
C THR A 445 7.46 23.22 -9.46
N LYS A 446 8.26 22.90 -8.44
CA LYS A 446 9.74 23.05 -8.40
C LYS A 446 10.35 21.99 -7.49
N TYR A 447 10.10 20.73 -7.80
CA TYR A 447 10.32 19.61 -6.91
C TYR A 447 11.76 19.52 -6.39
N SER A 448 12.76 19.57 -7.27
CA SER A 448 14.18 19.54 -6.87
C SER A 448 14.62 20.70 -5.95
N ARG A 449 13.84 21.79 -5.89
CA ARG A 449 14.12 22.94 -5.01
C ARG A 449 13.38 22.88 -3.68
N MET A 450 12.18 22.30 -3.65
CA MET A 450 11.32 22.27 -2.46
C MET A 450 11.43 20.96 -1.69
N TYR A 451 11.62 19.84 -2.38
CA TYR A 451 11.73 18.52 -1.76
C TYR A 451 12.81 18.40 -0.67
N PRO A 452 14.01 19.04 -0.79
CA PRO A 452 14.97 19.02 0.30
C PRO A 452 14.44 19.58 1.64
N HIS A 453 13.56 20.58 1.60
CA HIS A 453 12.94 21.14 2.82
C HIS A 453 11.90 20.18 3.42
N ILE A 454 11.17 19.44 2.56
CA ILE A 454 10.27 18.38 3.00
C ILE A 454 11.07 17.26 3.68
N ARG A 455 12.18 16.83 3.07
CA ARG A 455 13.07 15.80 3.63
C ARG A 455 13.65 16.21 4.98
N GLU A 456 14.07 17.46 5.12
CA GLU A 456 14.56 18.00 6.39
C GLU A 456 13.47 17.90 7.48
N MET A 457 12.24 18.29 7.18
CA MET A 457 11.13 18.21 8.12
C MET A 457 10.77 16.74 8.46
N GLN A 458 10.77 15.84 7.46
CA GLN A 458 10.59 14.39 7.69
C GLN A 458 11.65 13.85 8.64
N GLN A 459 12.93 14.20 8.43
CA GLN A 459 14.04 13.74 9.28
C GLN A 459 13.85 14.19 10.73
N ILE A 460 13.47 15.45 10.94
CA ILE A 460 13.22 16.00 12.28
C ILE A 460 12.15 15.17 13.01
N TRP A 461 11.05 14.84 12.34
CA TRP A 461 9.96 14.08 12.93
C TRP A 461 10.30 12.59 13.09
N ASP A 462 10.93 11.98 12.10
CA ASP A 462 11.38 10.59 12.19
C ASP A 462 12.38 10.39 13.34
N ASP A 463 13.38 11.28 13.50
CA ASP A 463 14.34 11.24 14.61
C ASP A 463 13.67 11.43 15.97
N LYS A 464 12.71 12.36 16.05
CA LYS A 464 11.92 12.57 17.25
C LYS A 464 11.17 11.30 17.67
N PHE A 465 10.46 10.67 16.74
CA PHE A 465 9.71 9.46 17.03
C PHE A 465 10.63 8.29 17.38
N ASN A 466 11.69 8.07 16.61
CA ASN A 466 12.66 7.01 16.87
C ASN A 466 13.33 7.15 18.26
N THR A 467 13.47 8.39 18.76
CA THR A 467 14.01 8.66 20.10
C THR A 467 12.97 8.45 21.20
N GLN A 468 11.71 8.82 20.97
CA GLN A 468 10.67 8.87 21.99
C GLN A 468 9.98 7.54 22.26
N ILE A 469 9.78 6.70 21.24
CA ILE A 469 8.93 5.49 21.32
C ILE A 469 9.33 4.57 22.48
N ALA A 470 10.62 4.30 22.67
CA ALA A 470 11.07 3.43 23.75
C ALA A 470 10.71 3.97 25.15
N GLY A 471 10.77 5.28 25.35
CA GLY A 471 10.36 5.93 26.60
C GLY A 471 8.85 5.87 26.80
N VAL A 472 8.09 6.13 25.74
CA VAL A 472 6.61 6.04 25.75
C VAL A 472 6.15 4.62 26.08
N ASP A 473 6.75 3.62 25.46
CA ASP A 473 6.46 2.21 25.73
C ASP A 473 6.75 1.83 27.19
N ALA A 474 7.89 2.27 27.73
CA ALA A 474 8.27 1.98 29.12
C ALA A 474 7.32 2.65 30.11
N GLU A 475 6.88 3.87 29.85
CA GLU A 475 5.91 4.59 30.68
C GLU A 475 4.53 3.89 30.63
N ALA A 476 4.05 3.54 29.45
CA ALA A 476 2.79 2.81 29.29
C ALA A 476 2.82 1.44 29.98
N ALA A 477 3.95 0.72 29.92
CA ALA A 477 4.10 -0.60 30.54
C ALA A 477 4.05 -0.56 32.08
N ALA A 478 4.31 0.60 32.70
CA ALA A 478 4.23 0.80 34.15
C ALA A 478 2.83 1.16 34.65
N MET A 479 1.87 1.41 33.74
CA MET A 479 0.51 1.85 34.04
C MET A 479 -0.48 0.68 34.10
N SER A 480 -1.67 0.93 34.65
CA SER A 480 -2.82 0.03 34.43
C SER A 480 -3.18 0.00 32.93
N GLU A 481 -3.89 -1.04 32.50
CA GLU A 481 -4.29 -1.13 31.07
C GLU A 481 -5.14 0.06 30.61
N GLU A 482 -6.06 0.52 31.47
CA GLU A 482 -6.93 1.66 31.18
C GLU A 482 -6.13 2.96 31.10
N ASP A 483 -5.24 3.21 32.06
CA ASP A 483 -4.39 4.40 32.07
C ASP A 483 -3.42 4.40 30.87
N ALA A 484 -2.84 3.23 30.53
CA ALA A 484 -1.96 3.08 29.38
C ALA A 484 -2.68 3.41 28.05
N LYS A 485 -3.93 2.94 27.88
CA LYS A 485 -4.74 3.27 26.69
C LYS A 485 -5.01 4.79 26.61
N HIS A 486 -5.35 5.44 27.72
CA HIS A 486 -5.53 6.88 27.75
C HIS A 486 -4.24 7.65 27.46
N PHE A 487 -3.15 7.24 28.06
CA PHE A 487 -1.83 7.85 27.85
C PHE A 487 -1.38 7.73 26.38
N LEU A 488 -1.44 6.51 25.80
CA LEU A 488 -1.04 6.25 24.41
C LEU A 488 -1.96 6.95 23.40
N THR A 489 -3.27 7.05 23.70
CA THR A 489 -4.20 7.84 22.89
C THR A 489 -3.82 9.32 22.89
N SER A 490 -3.59 9.91 24.08
CA SER A 490 -3.18 11.31 24.21
C SER A 490 -1.85 11.59 23.51
N TYR A 491 -0.88 10.66 23.63
CA TYR A 491 0.39 10.76 22.92
C TYR A 491 0.18 10.75 21.41
N SER A 492 -0.50 9.73 20.86
CA SER A 492 -0.72 9.59 19.42
C SER A 492 -1.45 10.81 18.83
N CYS A 493 -2.54 11.25 19.48
CA CYS A 493 -3.31 12.41 19.01
C CYS A 493 -2.47 13.69 19.02
N SER A 494 -1.76 13.96 20.13
CA SER A 494 -0.94 15.17 20.22
C SER A 494 0.23 15.18 19.24
N GLN A 495 0.85 14.01 18.96
CA GLN A 495 1.92 13.93 17.96
C GLN A 495 1.38 14.16 16.54
N ALA A 496 0.23 13.60 16.19
CA ALA A 496 -0.41 13.82 14.89
C ALA A 496 -0.78 15.29 14.67
N GLU A 497 -1.42 15.93 15.66
CA GLU A 497 -1.82 17.33 15.58
C GLU A 497 -0.61 18.27 15.45
N ASN A 498 0.45 18.03 16.22
CA ASN A 498 1.70 18.80 16.14
C ASN A 498 2.40 18.60 14.78
N LEU A 499 2.43 17.38 14.25
CA LEU A 499 2.97 17.07 12.92
C LEU A 499 2.22 17.84 11.83
N VAL A 500 0.88 17.83 11.85
CA VAL A 500 0.06 18.55 10.88
C VAL A 500 0.28 20.06 10.99
N ALA A 501 0.39 20.60 12.21
CA ALA A 501 0.71 22.03 12.41
C ALA A 501 2.08 22.40 11.84
N ASP A 502 3.09 21.53 11.93
CA ASP A 502 4.41 21.75 11.31
C ASP A 502 4.33 21.70 9.79
N TRP A 503 3.53 20.80 9.20
CA TRP A 503 3.29 20.76 7.76
C TRP A 503 2.56 22.00 7.24
N GLN A 504 1.61 22.56 7.99
CA GLN A 504 0.98 23.84 7.68
C GLN A 504 2.01 24.98 7.66
N ARG A 505 2.92 25.01 8.65
CA ARG A 505 4.04 25.97 8.67
C ARG A 505 4.99 25.78 7.50
N LEU A 506 5.32 24.53 7.17
CA LEU A 506 6.15 24.19 6.02
C LEU A 506 5.51 24.67 4.71
N TYR A 507 4.20 24.47 4.52
CA TYR A 507 3.49 24.99 3.35
C TYR A 507 3.65 26.51 3.20
N LEU A 508 3.37 27.25 4.27
CA LEU A 508 3.52 28.72 4.27
C LEU A 508 4.95 29.17 4.00
N TYR A 509 5.93 28.47 4.55
CA TYR A 509 7.34 28.71 4.29
C TYR A 509 7.69 28.48 2.81
N LEU A 510 7.29 27.35 2.23
CA LEU A 510 7.56 27.01 0.83
C LEU A 510 6.89 28.00 -0.13
N VAL A 511 5.63 28.39 0.15
CA VAL A 511 4.93 29.43 -0.62
C VAL A 511 5.71 30.75 -0.56
N THR A 512 6.13 31.18 0.62
CA THR A 512 6.86 32.45 0.79
C THR A 512 8.21 32.40 0.10
N LYS A 513 8.95 31.29 0.19
CA LYS A 513 10.30 31.16 -0.37
C LYS A 513 10.31 31.09 -1.90
N PHE A 514 9.32 30.39 -2.49
CA PHE A 514 9.37 30.01 -3.91
C PHE A 514 8.24 30.62 -4.78
N ILE A 515 7.56 31.64 -4.30
CA ILE A 515 6.47 32.27 -5.06
C ILE A 515 7.00 32.97 -6.34
N ASP A 516 6.14 33.05 -7.36
CA ASP A 516 6.37 33.76 -8.63
C ASP A 516 7.63 33.35 -9.41
N GLY A 517 8.02 32.05 -9.33
CA GLY A 517 9.21 31.56 -10.04
C GLY A 517 10.53 32.11 -9.49
N GLN A 518 10.53 32.66 -8.29
CA GLN A 518 11.67 33.22 -7.60
C GLN A 518 12.06 32.33 -6.41
N GLU A 519 13.28 32.55 -5.88
CA GLU A 519 13.70 32.00 -4.60
C GLU A 519 14.17 33.14 -3.69
N ARG A 520 13.53 33.32 -2.55
CA ARG A 520 13.93 34.31 -1.57
C ARG A 520 15.18 33.88 -0.84
N LYS A 521 16.12 34.82 -0.69
CA LYS A 521 17.36 34.59 0.05
C LYS A 521 17.09 34.47 1.53
N GLU A 522 17.84 33.59 2.18
CA GLU A 522 17.86 33.42 3.62
C GLU A 522 19.25 33.69 4.18
N GLU A 523 19.29 34.18 5.41
CA GLU A 523 20.49 34.42 6.18
C GLU A 523 20.16 34.12 7.66
N ASN A 524 20.91 33.22 8.30
CA ASN A 524 20.67 32.78 9.68
C ASN A 524 19.24 32.27 9.94
N GLY A 525 18.66 31.50 9.01
CA GLY A 525 17.32 30.92 9.14
C GLY A 525 16.17 31.92 8.97
N GLN A 526 16.43 33.12 8.49
CA GLN A 526 15.41 34.15 8.23
C GLN A 526 15.52 34.70 6.81
N PHE A 527 14.38 35.09 6.23
CA PHE A 527 14.39 35.75 4.93
C PHE A 527 15.18 37.07 5.00
N LYS A 528 16.15 37.20 4.09
CA LYS A 528 17.07 38.34 4.05
C LYS A 528 16.34 39.63 3.82
N ARG A 529 16.63 40.63 4.66
CA ARG A 529 16.18 42.02 4.54
C ARG A 529 17.37 42.96 4.39
N ASN A 530 17.15 44.11 3.78
CA ASN A 530 18.18 45.15 3.73
C ASN A 530 18.36 45.81 5.10
N ALA A 531 19.32 46.73 5.20
CA ALA A 531 19.64 47.45 6.45
C ALA A 531 18.46 48.25 7.04
N TYR A 532 17.41 48.48 6.26
CA TYR A 532 16.21 49.24 6.66
C TYR A 532 15.00 48.33 6.94
N GLY A 533 15.20 47.01 6.96
CA GLY A 533 14.12 46.03 7.23
C GLY A 533 13.24 45.68 6.02
N ASN A 534 13.50 46.24 4.84
CA ASN A 534 12.76 45.96 3.63
C ASN A 534 13.27 44.65 2.96
N SER A 535 12.41 44.02 2.13
CA SER A 535 12.79 42.86 1.37
C SER A 535 13.96 43.14 0.42
N CYS A 536 14.93 42.23 0.36
CA CYS A 536 15.89 42.18 -0.73
C CYS A 536 15.24 41.59 -1.98
N GLY A 537 15.72 41.94 -3.16
CA GLY A 537 15.29 41.28 -4.39
C GLY A 537 15.55 39.78 -4.32
N PRO A 538 14.61 38.92 -4.75
CA PRO A 538 14.80 37.45 -4.78
C PRO A 538 15.84 37.06 -5.84
N ASN A 539 16.34 35.82 -5.73
CA ASN A 539 17.07 35.22 -6.84
C ASN A 539 16.09 34.81 -7.91
N ARG A 540 16.35 35.12 -9.16
CA ARG A 540 15.66 34.47 -10.27
C ARG A 540 16.14 33.05 -10.38
N LEU A 541 15.21 32.09 -10.38
CA LEU A 541 15.51 30.70 -10.65
C LEU A 541 15.73 30.55 -12.15
N ALA A 542 16.97 30.35 -12.56
CA ALA A 542 17.28 30.01 -13.94
C ALA A 542 16.87 28.55 -14.22
N ILE A 543 16.26 28.33 -15.37
CA ILE A 543 16.00 26.99 -15.86
C ILE A 543 17.34 26.27 -16.06
N PRO A 544 17.51 25.02 -15.61
CA PRO A 544 18.76 24.27 -15.77
C PRO A 544 19.18 24.13 -17.24
N GLU A 545 20.49 24.29 -17.52
CA GLU A 545 21.02 24.31 -18.90
C GLU A 545 20.74 23.01 -19.66
N ASN A 546 20.82 21.87 -19.00
CA ASN A 546 20.48 20.57 -19.59
C ASN A 546 19.05 20.49 -20.12
N TRP A 547 18.10 21.16 -19.45
CA TRP A 547 16.72 21.29 -19.92
C TRP A 547 16.62 22.30 -21.07
N LEU A 548 17.26 23.45 -20.96
CA LEU A 548 17.27 24.47 -22.01
C LEU A 548 17.78 23.91 -23.34
N ARG A 549 18.82 23.06 -23.31
CA ARG A 549 19.33 22.40 -24.51
C ARG A 549 18.33 21.47 -25.20
N LYS A 550 17.35 20.91 -24.44
CA LYS A 550 16.28 20.07 -25.00
C LYS A 550 15.19 20.91 -25.66
N VAL A 551 14.80 22.03 -25.06
CA VAL A 551 13.63 22.82 -25.49
C VAL A 551 13.98 24.05 -26.34
N ALA A 552 15.23 24.50 -26.35
CA ALA A 552 15.65 25.69 -27.11
C ALA A 552 15.31 25.66 -28.61
N PRO A 553 15.37 24.51 -29.32
CA PRO A 553 14.96 24.46 -30.73
C PRO A 553 13.49 24.79 -30.98
N GLU A 554 12.64 24.68 -29.95
CA GLU A 554 11.19 24.93 -30.04
C GLU A 554 10.79 26.33 -29.57
N ILE A 555 11.75 27.09 -29.02
CA ILE A 555 11.53 28.46 -28.55
C ILE A 555 11.92 29.43 -29.69
N ASN A 556 11.07 30.42 -29.94
CA ASN A 556 11.35 31.47 -30.95
C ASN A 556 12.63 32.24 -30.60
N HIS A 557 13.49 32.39 -31.58
CA HIS A 557 14.69 33.22 -31.54
C HIS A 557 14.47 34.47 -32.40
N GLU A 558 15.09 35.58 -32.04
CA GLU A 558 15.26 36.73 -32.91
C GLU A 558 16.40 36.51 -33.93
#